data_882afed1bc49e2653e60724986a1e9f8
#
_entry.id   882afed1bc49e2653e60724986a1e9f8
#
_cell.length_a   1.000
_cell.length_b   1.000
_cell.length_c   1.000
_cell.angle_alpha   90.00
_cell.angle_beta   90.00
_cell.angle_gamma   90.00
#
_symmetry.space_group_name_H-M   'P 1'
#
loop_
_entity.id
_entity.type
_entity.pdbx_description
1 polymer ?
#
loop_
_entity_poly.entity_id
_entity_poly.type
_entity_poly.pdbx_seq_one_letter_code
_entity_poly.pdbx_strand_id
1 'polypeptide(L)'
;MTITQTDKEASADDGQFVTVRIGGQLFGLPINTVHEVFAPSRITRVPLSAHAIEGMLNLRGRIVTMIDMRKLLDLPARDEKALMAAGLEYKDESYGLIIDEVGEVLTLDASKLEANPANLDEGWADLVSGVCRVSGELMLVLDVEALFGRMTASLAA
;
A
#
# COMPACT_ATOMS: atom_id res chain seq x y z
N MET A 1 1.15 -18.77 20.32
CA MET A 1 0.97 -18.35 19.90
C MET A 1 0.49 -17.94 19.85
N THR A 2 0.62 -17.92 20.26
CA THR A 2 0.32 -17.40 19.98
C THR A 2 -0.02 -16.80 20.09
N ILE A 3 0.11 -16.75 20.55
CA ILE A 3 -0.02 -16.01 20.46
C ILE A 3 -0.46 -15.46 20.51
N THR A 4 -0.49 -15.49 20.98
CA THR A 4 -0.72 -14.80 20.78
C THR A 4 -1.15 -14.04 20.85
N GLN A 5 -1.18 -14.07 21.31
CA GLN A 5 -1.35 -13.31 21.17
C GLN A 5 -1.43 -12.34 21.30
N THR A 6 -1.39 -12.33 21.84
CA THR A 6 -1.27 -11.44 21.77
C THR A 6 -1.18 -10.60 21.76
N ASP A 7 -1.06 -10.62 21.92
CA ASP A 7 -0.81 -9.84 21.61
C ASP A 7 -1.02 -9.23 21.34
N LYS A 8 -1.17 -9.34 21.67
CA LYS A 8 -1.11 -8.74 21.16
C LYS A 8 -1.45 -7.92 20.73
N GLU A 9 -1.82 -7.98 21.28
CA GLU A 9 -2.10 -6.98 20.72
C GLU A 9 -1.48 -6.17 19.78
N ALA A 10 -1.66 -5.41 19.60
CA ALA A 10 -0.89 -4.69 18.65
C ALA A 10 0.30 -5.49 18.18
N SER A 11 0.83 -6.22 19.04
CA SER A 11 1.99 -7.03 18.73
C SER A 11 1.67 -8.19 17.79
N ALA A 12 0.42 -8.63 17.81
CA ALA A 12 0.04 -9.77 16.97
C ALA A 12 0.17 -9.41 15.50
N ASP A 13 -0.12 -8.17 15.17
CA ASP A 13 -0.06 -7.73 13.78
C ASP A 13 1.32 -7.27 13.39
N ASP A 14 2.17 -7.05 14.38
CA ASP A 14 3.53 -6.64 14.11
C ASP A 14 4.27 -7.77 13.43
N GLY A 15 4.97 -7.44 12.38
CA GLY A 15 5.81 -8.39 11.74
C GLY A 15 5.21 -9.13 10.57
N GLN A 16 3.92 -8.98 10.33
CA GLN A 16 3.32 -9.61 9.15
C GLN A 16 3.03 -8.56 8.10
N PHE A 17 3.51 -8.84 6.88
CA PHE A 17 3.39 -7.90 5.78
C PHE A 17 2.99 -8.62 4.50
N VAL A 18 2.07 -8.01 3.78
CA VAL A 18 1.75 -8.47 2.44
C VAL A 18 2.74 -7.79 1.51
N THR A 19 3.51 -8.59 0.75
CA THR A 19 4.48 -8.00 -0.16
C THR A 19 3.81 -7.66 -1.48
N VAL A 20 4.17 -6.50 -2.00
CA VAL A 20 3.66 -6.04 -3.31
C VAL A 20 4.82 -5.43 -4.08
N ARG A 21 4.70 -5.46 -5.39
CA ARG A 21 5.69 -4.81 -6.25
C ARG A 21 5.04 -3.67 -7.00
N ILE A 22 5.74 -2.55 -7.02
CA ILE A 22 5.30 -1.36 -7.74
C ILE A 22 6.53 -0.79 -8.43
N GLY A 23 6.50 -0.81 -9.75
CA GLY A 23 7.63 -0.30 -10.52
C GLY A 23 8.94 -1.04 -10.27
N GLY A 24 8.87 -2.31 -9.95
CA GLY A 24 10.07 -3.10 -9.69
C GLY A 24 10.56 -3.06 -8.26
N GLN A 25 10.05 -2.15 -7.47
CA GLN A 25 10.46 -2.01 -6.06
C GLN A 25 9.53 -2.84 -5.17
N LEU A 26 10.12 -3.54 -4.20
CA LEU A 26 9.37 -4.34 -3.25
C LEU A 26 8.89 -3.47 -2.10
N PHE A 27 7.59 -3.57 -1.81
CA PHE A 27 6.97 -2.86 -0.70
C PHE A 27 6.27 -3.85 0.22
N GLY A 28 6.11 -3.49 1.47
CA GLY A 28 5.36 -4.28 2.42
C GLY A 28 4.20 -3.47 2.97
N LEU A 29 3.03 -4.09 3.00
CA LEU A 29 1.85 -3.49 3.61
C LEU A 29 1.55 -4.25 4.89
N PRO A 30 1.41 -3.56 6.03
CA PRO A 30 1.04 -4.27 7.26
C PRO A 30 -0.24 -5.07 7.02
N ILE A 31 -0.23 -6.33 7.42
CA ILE A 31 -1.32 -7.24 7.05
C ILE A 31 -2.67 -6.79 7.61
N ASN A 32 -2.66 -6.14 8.76
CA ASN A 32 -3.92 -5.72 9.37
C ASN A 32 -4.58 -4.55 8.64
N THR A 33 -3.87 -3.94 7.68
CA THR A 33 -4.45 -2.86 6.90
C THR A 33 -5.08 -3.36 5.60
N VAL A 34 -4.74 -4.56 5.18
CA VAL A 34 -5.20 -5.11 3.90
C VAL A 34 -6.41 -5.99 4.14
N HIS A 35 -7.55 -5.62 3.54
CA HIS A 35 -8.77 -6.42 3.66
C HIS A 35 -8.82 -7.54 2.63
N GLU A 36 -8.34 -7.25 1.43
CA GLU A 36 -8.36 -8.26 0.37
C GLU A 36 -7.50 -7.80 -0.79
N VAL A 37 -7.24 -8.72 -1.67
CA VAL A 37 -6.54 -8.45 -2.91
C VAL A 37 -7.50 -8.84 -4.03
N PHE A 38 -7.64 -8.00 -5.03
CA PHE A 38 -8.58 -8.27 -6.11
C PHE A 38 -8.05 -7.73 -7.42
N ALA A 39 -8.63 -8.24 -8.51
CA ALA A 39 -8.31 -7.75 -9.85
C ALA A 39 -9.29 -6.63 -10.18
N PRO A 40 -8.82 -5.41 -10.40
CA PRO A 40 -9.75 -4.32 -10.72
C PRO A 40 -10.38 -4.58 -12.07
N SER A 41 -11.71 -4.42 -12.14
CA SER A 41 -12.43 -4.67 -13.38
C SER A 41 -12.76 -3.38 -14.08
N ARG A 42 -13.83 -2.73 -13.68
CA ARG A 42 -14.26 -1.49 -14.32
C ARG A 42 -14.05 -0.31 -13.40
N ILE A 43 -13.15 0.55 -13.79
CA ILE A 43 -12.87 1.75 -13.01
C ILE A 43 -13.51 2.92 -13.75
N THR A 44 -14.41 3.61 -13.06
CA THR A 44 -15.04 4.80 -13.59
C THR A 44 -14.22 6.00 -13.21
N ARG A 45 -13.70 6.72 -14.18
CA ARG A 45 -12.87 7.89 -13.92
C ARG A 45 -13.71 9.00 -13.33
N VAL A 46 -13.10 9.71 -12.38
CA VAL A 46 -13.75 10.84 -11.72
C VAL A 46 -13.03 12.11 -12.16
N PRO A 47 -13.71 13.01 -12.89
CA PRO A 47 -13.07 14.24 -13.31
C PRO A 47 -12.67 15.11 -12.13
N LEU A 48 -11.60 15.86 -12.29
CA LEU A 48 -11.11 16.81 -11.29
C LEU A 48 -10.66 16.16 -9.99
N SER A 49 -10.41 14.85 -10.00
CA SER A 49 -9.88 14.17 -8.82
C SER A 49 -8.37 14.40 -8.74
N ALA A 50 -7.78 14.03 -7.62
CA ALA A 50 -6.34 14.13 -7.44
C ALA A 50 -5.62 13.29 -8.47
N HIS A 51 -4.39 13.68 -8.80
CA HIS A 51 -3.62 13.01 -9.84
C HIS A 51 -3.51 11.49 -9.65
N ALA A 52 -3.30 11.05 -8.43
CA ALA A 52 -3.10 9.63 -8.15
C ALA A 52 -4.40 8.84 -8.12
N ILE A 53 -5.55 9.51 -8.07
CA ILE A 53 -6.82 8.80 -8.06
C ILE A 53 -7.19 8.41 -9.49
N GLU A 54 -7.27 7.10 -9.72
CA GLU A 54 -7.61 6.59 -11.04
C GLU A 54 -9.11 6.67 -11.30
N GLY A 55 -9.92 6.50 -10.25
CA GLY A 55 -11.36 6.54 -10.38
C GLY A 55 -12.01 5.76 -9.28
N MET A 56 -13.22 5.28 -9.55
CA MET A 56 -13.98 4.50 -8.57
C MET A 56 -14.43 3.19 -9.18
N LEU A 57 -14.63 2.21 -8.32
CA LEU A 57 -15.01 0.87 -8.72
C LEU A 57 -16.07 0.35 -7.76
N ASN A 58 -17.10 -0.31 -8.30
CA ASN A 58 -18.09 -0.97 -7.45
C ASN A 58 -17.62 -2.40 -7.22
N LEU A 59 -17.32 -2.73 -5.99
CA LEU A 59 -16.85 -4.05 -5.61
C LEU A 59 -17.89 -4.66 -4.67
N ARG A 60 -18.69 -5.56 -5.20
CA ARG A 60 -19.72 -6.26 -4.43
C ARG A 60 -20.66 -5.30 -3.69
N GLY A 61 -21.08 -4.25 -4.39
CA GLY A 61 -22.00 -3.27 -3.83
C GLY A 61 -21.36 -2.16 -3.03
N ARG A 62 -20.04 -2.18 -2.92
CA ARG A 62 -19.29 -1.17 -2.17
C ARG A 62 -18.48 -0.32 -3.12
N ILE A 63 -18.51 0.99 -2.92
CA ILE A 63 -17.74 1.90 -3.76
C ILE A 63 -16.31 1.97 -3.23
N VAL A 64 -15.36 1.71 -4.10
CA VAL A 64 -13.94 1.70 -3.75
C VAL A 64 -13.23 2.75 -4.58
N THR A 65 -12.51 3.65 -3.91
CA THR A 65 -11.70 4.65 -4.60
C THR A 65 -10.37 4.03 -4.97
N MET A 66 -10.05 4.06 -6.28
CA MET A 66 -8.85 3.41 -6.78
C MET A 66 -7.70 4.39 -6.88
N ILE A 67 -6.60 4.04 -6.26
CA ILE A 67 -5.39 4.86 -6.24
C ILE A 67 -4.31 4.16 -7.04
N ASP A 68 -3.77 4.86 -8.03
CA ASP A 68 -2.65 4.32 -8.82
C ASP A 68 -1.35 4.60 -8.08
N MET A 69 -0.76 3.56 -7.52
CA MET A 69 0.46 3.73 -6.74
C MET A 69 1.63 4.22 -7.58
N ARG A 70 1.66 3.91 -8.86
CA ARG A 70 2.73 4.44 -9.70
C ARG A 70 2.64 5.96 -9.81
N LYS A 71 1.44 6.49 -9.93
CA LYS A 71 1.26 7.94 -9.96
C LYS A 71 1.59 8.57 -8.62
N LEU A 72 1.17 7.92 -7.55
CA LEU A 72 1.44 8.44 -6.21
C LEU A 72 2.94 8.50 -5.92
N LEU A 73 3.69 7.52 -6.41
CA LEU A 73 5.14 7.44 -6.20
C LEU A 73 5.93 8.11 -7.32
N ASP A 74 5.24 8.75 -8.24
CA ASP A 74 5.86 9.46 -9.36
C ASP A 74 6.71 8.52 -10.22
N LEU A 75 6.17 7.36 -10.49
CA LEU A 75 6.80 6.38 -11.35
C LEU A 75 6.17 6.41 -12.74
N PRO A 76 6.89 5.93 -13.77
CA PRO A 76 6.33 5.87 -15.12
C PRO A 76 5.04 5.04 -15.14
N ALA A 77 4.12 5.44 -16.00
CA ALA A 77 2.88 4.70 -16.16
C ALA A 77 3.18 3.30 -16.68
N ARG A 78 2.33 2.33 -16.29
CA ARG A 78 2.50 0.98 -16.81
C ARG A 78 1.92 0.90 -18.20
N ASP A 79 2.48 0.01 -19.00
CA ASP A 79 2.01 -0.18 -20.37
C ASP A 79 0.73 -1.00 -20.44
N GLU A 80 0.52 -1.82 -19.43
CA GLU A 80 -0.64 -2.72 -19.41
C GLU A 80 -1.68 -2.24 -18.43
N LYS A 81 -2.89 -2.79 -18.55
CA LYS A 81 -3.93 -2.51 -17.60
C LYS A 81 -3.53 -3.01 -16.21
N ALA A 82 -4.01 -2.35 -15.20
CA ALA A 82 -3.75 -2.77 -13.85
C ALA A 82 -4.27 -4.18 -13.62
N LEU A 83 -3.42 -5.04 -13.07
CA LEU A 83 -3.76 -6.44 -12.86
C LEU A 83 -4.22 -6.73 -11.45
N MET A 84 -3.74 -6.01 -10.47
CA MET A 84 -4.05 -6.29 -9.07
C MET A 84 -4.25 -5.01 -8.27
N ALA A 85 -5.04 -5.12 -7.22
CA ALA A 85 -5.23 -4.03 -6.29
C ALA A 85 -5.34 -4.60 -4.88
N ALA A 86 -4.81 -3.86 -3.93
CA ALA A 86 -4.93 -4.21 -2.52
C ALA A 86 -6.03 -3.34 -1.92
N GLY A 87 -7.05 -3.97 -1.36
CA GLY A 87 -8.17 -3.27 -0.76
C GLY A 87 -7.89 -2.91 0.68
N LEU A 88 -8.05 -1.65 1.01
CA LEU A 88 -7.83 -1.12 2.34
C LEU A 88 -9.03 -0.32 2.78
N GLU A 89 -9.11 -0.11 4.09
CA GLU A 89 -10.14 0.74 4.65
C GLU A 89 -9.48 1.82 5.48
N TYR A 90 -9.92 3.06 5.30
CA TYR A 90 -9.35 4.18 6.03
C TYR A 90 -10.46 5.16 6.35
N LYS A 91 -10.65 5.43 7.65
CA LYS A 91 -11.69 6.34 8.12
C LYS A 91 -13.07 6.00 7.51
N ASP A 92 -13.41 4.72 7.58
CA ASP A 92 -14.69 4.18 7.12
C ASP A 92 -14.92 4.24 5.62
N GLU A 93 -13.88 4.52 4.84
CA GLU A 93 -13.98 4.52 3.39
C GLU A 93 -13.10 3.43 2.81
N SER A 94 -13.53 2.89 1.68
CA SER A 94 -12.82 1.80 1.02
C SER A 94 -11.93 2.33 -0.10
N TYR A 95 -10.70 1.84 -0.12
CA TYR A 95 -9.71 2.23 -1.13
C TYR A 95 -9.07 0.99 -1.73
N GLY A 96 -8.65 1.12 -2.97
CA GLY A 96 -7.89 0.06 -3.63
C GLY A 96 -6.59 0.65 -4.15
N LEU A 97 -5.47 0.08 -3.73
CA LEU A 97 -4.17 0.50 -4.21
C LEU A 97 -3.80 -0.34 -5.41
N ILE A 98 -3.69 0.29 -6.57
CA ILE A 98 -3.34 -0.42 -7.80
C ILE A 98 -1.84 -0.68 -7.79
N ILE A 99 -1.47 -1.94 -7.87
CA ILE A 99 -0.09 -2.39 -7.76
C ILE A 99 0.24 -3.27 -8.97
N ASP A 100 1.52 -3.55 -9.14
CA ASP A 100 1.94 -4.38 -10.27
C ASP A 100 1.76 -5.87 -9.97
N GLU A 101 2.20 -6.29 -8.77
CA GLU A 101 2.13 -7.71 -8.39
C GLU A 101 1.93 -7.82 -6.90
N VAL A 102 1.31 -8.92 -6.50
CA VAL A 102 1.18 -9.30 -5.09
C VAL A 102 2.05 -10.51 -4.86
N GLY A 103 2.83 -10.47 -3.78
CA GLY A 103 3.67 -11.59 -3.40
C GLY A 103 3.17 -12.27 -2.15
N GLU A 104 4.09 -12.87 -1.43
CA GLU A 104 3.76 -13.63 -0.24
C GLU A 104 3.54 -12.74 0.98
N VAL A 105 2.90 -13.31 1.98
CA VAL A 105 2.85 -12.69 3.30
C VAL A 105 4.12 -13.10 4.03
N LEU A 106 4.84 -12.11 4.53
CA LEU A 106 6.07 -12.36 5.26
C LEU A 106 5.89 -12.03 6.73
N THR A 107 6.55 -12.80 7.57
CA THR A 107 6.60 -12.53 9.00
C THR A 107 8.00 -12.05 9.31
N LEU A 108 8.11 -10.82 9.77
CA LEU A 108 9.40 -10.21 10.09
C LEU A 108 9.39 -9.74 11.52
N ASP A 109 10.52 -9.89 12.18
CA ASP A 109 10.69 -9.37 13.51
C ASP A 109 10.78 -7.84 13.44
N ALA A 110 10.08 -7.16 14.33
CA ALA A 110 10.13 -5.69 14.35
C ALA A 110 11.56 -5.18 14.49
N SER A 111 12.42 -5.97 15.15
CA SER A 111 13.81 -5.59 15.33
C SER A 111 14.59 -5.55 14.02
N LYS A 112 14.05 -6.15 12.96
CA LYS A 112 14.71 -6.15 11.67
C LYS A 112 14.34 -4.95 10.81
N LEU A 113 13.40 -4.15 11.27
CA LEU A 113 13.03 -2.93 10.56
C LEU A 113 14.05 -1.85 10.87
N GLU A 114 14.55 -1.20 9.85
CA GLU A 114 15.55 -0.17 9.98
C GLU A 114 14.99 1.17 9.55
N ALA A 115 15.65 2.22 9.98
CA ALA A 115 15.27 3.57 9.57
C ALA A 115 15.48 3.73 8.07
N ASN A 116 14.76 4.67 7.47
CA ASN A 116 14.88 4.93 6.05
C ASN A 116 16.31 5.33 5.69
N PRO A 117 16.86 4.78 4.61
CA PRO A 117 18.20 5.19 4.18
C PRO A 117 18.20 6.65 3.74
N ALA A 118 19.33 7.30 3.92
CA ALA A 118 19.45 8.71 3.59
C ALA A 118 19.25 8.98 2.11
N ASN A 119 19.51 7.98 1.26
CA ASN A 119 19.38 8.15 -0.19
C ASN A 119 18.00 7.80 -0.73
N LEU A 120 17.04 7.56 0.16
CA LEU A 120 15.68 7.29 -0.28
C LEU A 120 15.08 8.56 -0.87
N ASP A 121 14.35 8.41 -1.97
CA ASP A 121 13.68 9.52 -2.63
C ASP A 121 12.82 10.28 -1.63
N GLU A 122 12.90 11.60 -1.64
CA GLU A 122 12.16 12.43 -0.70
C GLU A 122 10.65 12.18 -0.76
N GLY A 123 10.13 12.01 -1.97
CA GLY A 123 8.71 11.76 -2.14
C GLY A 123 8.28 10.43 -1.55
N TRP A 124 9.21 9.49 -1.46
CA TRP A 124 8.93 8.18 -0.88
C TRP A 124 9.17 8.16 0.62
N ALA A 125 10.16 8.92 1.08
CA ALA A 125 10.55 8.89 2.49
C ALA A 125 9.38 9.17 3.41
N ASP A 126 8.49 10.04 3.00
CA ASP A 126 7.32 10.39 3.81
C ASP A 126 6.29 9.27 3.85
N LEU A 127 6.35 8.35 2.90
CA LEU A 127 5.37 7.27 2.78
C LEU A 127 5.91 5.94 3.31
N VAL A 128 7.17 5.89 3.69
CA VAL A 128 7.82 4.65 4.13
C VAL A 128 8.14 4.77 5.62
N SER A 129 7.61 3.84 6.41
CA SER A 129 7.84 3.87 7.86
C SER A 129 9.15 3.20 8.25
N GLY A 130 9.70 2.38 7.37
CA GLY A 130 10.96 1.71 7.65
C GLY A 130 11.31 0.77 6.52
N VAL A 131 12.48 0.17 6.59
CA VAL A 131 12.95 -0.73 5.55
C VAL A 131 13.43 -2.04 6.16
N CYS A 132 13.43 -3.08 5.36
CA CYS A 132 13.88 -4.39 5.79
C CYS A 132 14.45 -5.15 4.60
N ARG A 133 15.51 -5.91 4.83
CA ARG A 133 16.09 -6.74 3.78
C ARG A 133 15.36 -8.06 3.72
N VAL A 134 14.90 -8.41 2.54
CA VAL A 134 14.18 -9.65 2.30
C VAL A 134 14.81 -10.32 1.11
N SER A 135 15.43 -11.48 1.33
CA SER A 135 16.05 -12.26 0.27
C SER A 135 16.99 -11.45 -0.62
N GLY A 136 17.82 -10.62 0.03
CA GLY A 136 18.80 -9.81 -0.69
C GLY A 136 18.25 -8.55 -1.33
N GLU A 137 16.99 -8.27 -1.11
CA GLU A 137 16.30 -7.13 -1.71
C GLU A 137 15.79 -6.23 -0.59
N LEU A 138 15.74 -4.94 -0.85
CA LEU A 138 15.26 -3.99 0.14
C LEU A 138 13.75 -3.84 0.02
N MET A 139 13.03 -4.15 1.10
CA MET A 139 11.58 -3.96 1.15
C MET A 139 11.27 -2.69 1.90
N LEU A 140 10.46 -1.82 1.31
CA LEU A 140 10.04 -0.58 1.92
C LEU A 140 8.66 -0.78 2.53
N VAL A 141 8.54 -0.55 3.84
CA VAL A 141 7.27 -0.73 4.53
C VAL A 141 6.46 0.55 4.40
N LEU A 142 5.29 0.45 3.78
CA LEU A 142 4.43 1.59 3.54
C LEU A 142 3.73 2.02 4.83
N ASP A 143 3.71 3.32 5.04
CA ASP A 143 2.97 3.92 6.14
C ASP A 143 1.61 4.33 5.60
N VAL A 144 0.60 3.54 5.90
CA VAL A 144 -0.76 3.74 5.36
C VAL A 144 -1.33 5.08 5.81
N GLU A 145 -1.08 5.46 7.06
CA GLU A 145 -1.55 6.76 7.57
C GLU A 145 -0.97 7.91 6.77
N ALA A 146 0.33 7.86 6.52
CA ALA A 146 1.00 8.91 5.78
C ALA A 146 0.52 8.94 4.33
N LEU A 147 0.29 7.76 3.77
CA LEU A 147 -0.20 7.65 2.39
C LEU A 147 -1.54 8.34 2.23
N PHE A 148 -2.48 8.03 3.11
CA PHE A 148 -3.81 8.64 3.03
C PHE A 148 -3.79 10.11 3.45
N GLY A 149 -2.88 10.48 4.34
CA GLY A 149 -2.69 11.88 4.68
C GLY A 149 -2.29 12.70 3.48
N ARG A 150 -1.37 12.18 2.68
CA ARG A 150 -0.95 12.84 1.45
C ARG A 150 -2.10 12.95 0.46
N MET A 151 -2.88 11.88 0.31
CA MET A 151 -4.02 11.87 -0.59
C MET A 151 -5.06 12.91 -0.17
N THR A 152 -5.35 12.97 1.13
CA THR A 152 -6.33 13.91 1.65
C THR A 152 -5.87 15.35 1.43
N ALA A 153 -4.60 15.62 1.67
CA ALA A 153 -4.05 16.95 1.46
C ALA A 153 -4.14 17.34 -0.01
N SER A 154 -3.87 16.39 -0.90
CA SER A 154 -3.95 16.64 -2.34
C SER A 154 -5.38 16.96 -2.76
N LEU A 155 -6.35 16.27 -2.18
CA LEU A 155 -7.75 16.51 -2.49
C LEU A 155 -8.23 17.86 -1.96
N ALA A 156 -7.69 18.30 -0.84
CA ALA A 156 -8.08 19.56 -0.22
C ALA A 156 -7.48 20.78 -0.92
N ALA A 157 -6.43 20.57 -1.70
CA ALA A 157 -5.71 21.68 -2.36
C ALA A 157 -6.48 22.31 -3.56
#